data_233c4ddb663970a33690cbab9e7aa28b
#
_entry.id   233c4ddb663970a33690cbab9e7aa28b
#
_cell.length_a   1.000
_cell.length_b   1.000
_cell.length_c   1.000
_cell.angle_alpha   90.00
_cell.angle_beta   90.00
_cell.angle_gamma   90.00
#
_symmetry.space_group_name_H-M   'P 1'
#
loop_
_entity.id
_entity.type
_entity.pdbx_description
1 polymer ?
#
loop_
_entity_poly.entity_id
_entity_poly.type
_entity_poly.pdbx_seq_one_letter_code
_entity_poly.pdbx_strand_id
1 'polypeptide(L)'
;MAGTKAELRSHYRQLRRGLPDQDVRSAVICGRLEAHTPASGTVMIYDAVNGEVDLHRFAEHCRNLGLTVVVPEDEPDPATIDLVVVPGVAFTAAGHRLGQGGGWYDRFLTGLRPGVARIGVCFAECLVDELPTEAHDVVMDLVLTDA
;
A
#
# COMPACT_ATOMS: atom_id res chain seq x y z
N MET A 1 1.05 -23.55 3.08
CA MET A 1 -0.08 -23.33 3.97
C MET A 1 0.13 -22.09 4.82
N ALA A 2 -0.86 -21.27 4.89
CA ALA A 2 -0.78 -20.06 5.68
C ALA A 2 -0.85 -20.37 7.18
N GLY A 3 -0.11 -19.65 7.99
CA GLY A 3 -0.24 -19.65 9.44
C GLY A 3 -1.33 -18.67 9.87
N THR A 4 -1.36 -18.33 11.14
CA THR A 4 -2.22 -17.27 11.66
C THR A 4 -1.74 -15.91 11.16
N LYS A 5 -2.62 -14.89 11.20
CA LYS A 5 -2.23 -13.52 10.84
C LYS A 5 -1.03 -13.05 11.66
N ALA A 6 -1.00 -13.33 12.96
CA ALA A 6 0.12 -12.94 13.84
C ALA A 6 1.44 -13.59 13.43
N GLU A 7 1.41 -14.90 13.13
CA GLU A 7 2.59 -15.63 12.67
C GLU A 7 3.10 -15.11 11.34
N LEU A 8 2.20 -14.85 10.40
CA LEU A 8 2.53 -14.32 9.08
C LEU A 8 3.10 -12.90 9.18
N ARG A 9 2.53 -12.04 10.03
CA ARG A 9 3.07 -10.69 10.27
C ARG A 9 4.51 -10.75 10.78
N SER A 10 4.77 -11.60 11.75
CA SER A 10 6.11 -11.77 12.30
C SER A 10 7.10 -12.24 11.23
N HIS A 11 6.72 -13.26 10.47
CA HIS A 11 7.56 -13.83 9.41
C HIS A 11 7.90 -12.80 8.32
N TYR A 12 6.90 -12.15 7.74
CA TYR A 12 7.12 -11.24 6.62
C TYR A 12 7.70 -9.89 7.02
N ARG A 13 7.45 -9.41 8.24
CA ARG A 13 8.14 -8.24 8.77
C ARG A 13 9.64 -8.48 8.90
N GLN A 14 10.03 -9.63 9.40
CA GLN A 14 11.43 -10.02 9.53
C GLN A 14 12.07 -10.19 8.16
N LEU A 15 11.39 -10.86 7.25
CA LEU A 15 11.87 -11.09 5.89
C LEU A 15 12.15 -9.75 5.18
N ARG A 16 11.21 -8.82 5.18
CA ARG A 16 11.37 -7.56 4.45
C ARG A 16 12.48 -6.67 5.03
N ARG A 17 12.75 -6.72 6.34
CA ARG A 17 13.86 -5.98 6.93
C ARG A 17 15.21 -6.40 6.38
N GLY A 18 15.35 -7.66 5.99
CA GLY A 18 16.59 -8.21 5.46
C GLY A 18 16.73 -8.10 3.95
N LEU A 19 15.76 -7.55 3.24
CA LEU A 19 15.84 -7.45 1.78
C LEU A 19 16.88 -6.41 1.35
N PRO A 20 17.75 -6.75 0.39
CA PRO A 20 18.76 -5.82 -0.12
C PRO A 20 18.14 -4.80 -1.10
N ASP A 21 18.87 -3.74 -1.37
CA ASP A 21 18.58 -2.78 -2.45
C ASP A 21 17.19 -2.14 -2.36
N GLN A 22 16.70 -1.90 -1.14
CA GLN A 22 15.33 -1.42 -0.94
C GLN A 22 15.07 -0.07 -1.61
N ASP A 23 16.06 0.84 -1.64
CA ASP A 23 15.91 2.14 -2.28
C ASP A 23 15.70 2.00 -3.79
N VAL A 24 16.49 1.16 -4.45
CA VAL A 24 16.37 0.90 -5.89
C VAL A 24 15.05 0.21 -6.19
N ARG A 25 14.70 -0.78 -5.38
CA ARG A 25 13.47 -1.55 -5.54
C ARG A 25 12.23 -0.69 -5.32
N SER A 26 12.26 0.18 -4.31
CA SER A 26 11.19 1.16 -4.07
C SER A 26 11.04 2.11 -5.26
N ALA A 27 12.14 2.55 -5.87
CA ALA A 27 12.09 3.40 -7.05
C ALA A 27 11.40 2.74 -8.24
N VAL A 28 11.60 1.43 -8.43
CA VAL A 28 10.89 0.66 -9.46
C VAL A 28 9.38 0.69 -9.22
N ILE A 29 8.97 0.44 -7.98
CA ILE A 29 7.54 0.45 -7.60
C ILE A 29 6.95 1.85 -7.80
N CYS A 30 7.64 2.90 -7.38
CA CYS A 30 7.21 4.29 -7.59
C CYS A 30 7.02 4.59 -9.08
N GLY A 31 7.93 4.13 -9.94
CA GLY A 31 7.81 4.29 -11.39
C GLY A 31 6.54 3.62 -11.95
N ARG A 32 6.20 2.46 -11.44
CA ARG A 32 4.96 1.74 -11.82
C ARG A 32 3.71 2.45 -11.33
N LEU A 33 3.76 3.06 -10.16
CA LEU A 33 2.65 3.86 -9.63
C LEU A 33 2.33 5.08 -10.50
N GLU A 34 3.32 5.64 -11.19
CA GLU A 34 3.11 6.84 -12.01
C GLU A 34 2.04 6.66 -13.08
N ALA A 35 1.89 5.45 -13.62
CA ALA A 35 0.86 5.13 -14.61
C ALA A 35 -0.57 5.23 -14.04
N HIS A 36 -0.73 5.26 -12.74
CA HIS A 36 -2.02 5.29 -12.05
C HIS A 36 -2.31 6.65 -11.40
N THR A 37 -1.49 7.65 -11.66
CA THR A 37 -1.64 9.00 -11.12
C THR A 37 -2.92 9.64 -11.65
N PRO A 38 -3.81 10.17 -10.78
CA PRO A 38 -4.99 10.87 -11.26
C PRO A 38 -4.61 12.20 -11.92
N ALA A 39 -5.49 12.71 -12.78
CA ALA A 39 -5.26 13.96 -13.49
C ALA A 39 -5.25 15.17 -12.56
N SER A 40 -6.00 15.11 -11.47
CA SER A 40 -6.10 16.18 -10.48
C SER A 40 -6.57 15.60 -9.15
N GLY A 41 -6.49 16.39 -8.09
CA GLY A 41 -7.04 16.07 -6.79
C GLY A 41 -6.01 15.67 -5.74
N THR A 42 -6.36 14.71 -4.90
CA THR A 42 -5.60 14.33 -3.71
C THR A 42 -5.20 12.87 -3.76
N VAL A 43 -3.92 12.61 -3.54
CA VAL A 43 -3.34 11.27 -3.44
C VAL A 43 -2.93 11.03 -1.99
N MET A 44 -3.39 9.93 -1.42
CA MET A 44 -2.95 9.49 -0.10
C MET A 44 -1.85 8.44 -0.25
N ILE A 45 -0.73 8.71 0.39
CA ILE A 45 0.39 7.78 0.55
C ILE A 45 0.58 7.48 2.04
N TYR A 46 1.67 6.85 2.38
CA TYR A 46 2.08 6.62 3.77
C TYR A 46 3.56 6.97 3.92
N ASP A 47 3.98 7.29 5.13
CA ASP A 47 5.39 7.43 5.47
C ASP A 47 5.94 6.04 5.81
N ALA A 48 6.94 5.59 5.05
CA ALA A 48 7.48 4.24 5.19
C ALA A 48 8.18 4.05 6.52
N VAL A 49 7.86 2.95 7.19
CA VAL A 49 8.50 2.51 8.44
C VAL A 49 8.79 1.01 8.33
N ASN A 50 9.77 0.54 9.12
CA ASN A 50 10.04 -0.90 9.30
C ASN A 50 10.21 -1.70 7.99
N GLY A 51 10.91 -1.15 7.01
CA GLY A 51 11.18 -1.82 5.75
C GLY A 51 10.05 -1.77 4.73
N GLU A 52 9.07 -0.92 4.92
CA GLU A 52 8.02 -0.69 3.91
C GLU A 52 8.60 -0.03 2.65
N VAL A 53 7.91 -0.20 1.52
CA VAL A 53 8.26 0.47 0.27
C VAL A 53 8.27 1.98 0.48
N ASP A 54 9.35 2.64 0.12
CA ASP A 54 9.50 4.09 0.24
C ASP A 54 8.83 4.78 -0.95
N LEU A 55 7.86 5.63 -0.68
CA LEU A 55 7.04 6.30 -1.69
C LEU A 55 7.46 7.73 -1.98
N HIS A 56 8.58 8.22 -1.44
CA HIS A 56 8.93 9.64 -1.60
C HIS A 56 9.06 10.08 -3.06
N ARG A 57 9.56 9.24 -3.94
CA ARG A 57 9.68 9.55 -5.39
C ARG A 57 8.32 9.70 -6.04
N PHE A 58 7.36 8.86 -5.67
CA PHE A 58 5.99 8.98 -6.15
C PHE A 58 5.32 10.24 -5.61
N ALA A 59 5.55 10.57 -4.35
CA ALA A 59 5.04 11.81 -3.76
C ALA A 59 5.56 13.05 -4.50
N GLU A 60 6.86 13.09 -4.83
CA GLU A 60 7.43 14.17 -5.62
C GLU A 60 6.81 14.27 -7.01
N HIS A 61 6.63 13.14 -7.67
CA HIS A 61 5.96 13.07 -8.97
C HIS A 61 4.55 13.68 -8.90
N CYS A 62 3.76 13.30 -7.92
CA CYS A 62 2.42 13.85 -7.72
C CYS A 62 2.43 15.36 -7.46
N ARG A 63 3.33 15.83 -6.59
CA ARG A 63 3.45 17.26 -6.28
C ARG A 63 3.88 18.06 -7.51
N ASN A 64 4.77 17.54 -8.32
CA ASN A 64 5.22 18.20 -9.55
C ASN A 64 4.09 18.32 -10.59
N LEU A 65 3.09 17.45 -10.51
CA LEU A 65 1.88 17.52 -11.34
C LEU A 65 0.78 18.41 -10.74
N GLY A 66 1.04 19.02 -9.59
CA GLY A 66 0.08 19.90 -8.92
C GLY A 66 -0.95 19.16 -8.06
N LEU A 67 -0.75 17.87 -7.80
CA LEU A 67 -1.64 17.11 -6.92
C LEU A 67 -1.34 17.40 -5.44
N THR A 68 -2.36 17.31 -4.62
CA THR A 68 -2.20 17.34 -3.16
C THR A 68 -1.82 15.95 -2.69
N VAL A 69 -0.78 15.86 -1.84
CA VAL A 69 -0.33 14.59 -1.27
C VAL A 69 -0.57 14.62 0.23
N VAL A 70 -1.25 13.61 0.75
CA VAL A 70 -1.55 13.47 2.19
C VAL A 70 -1.10 12.13 2.71
N VAL A 71 -0.93 12.04 4.02
CA VAL A 71 -0.60 10.82 4.76
C VAL A 71 -1.64 10.60 5.86
N PRO A 72 -1.74 9.39 6.45
CA PRO A 72 -2.71 9.14 7.52
C PRO A 72 -2.64 10.12 8.68
N GLU A 73 -1.46 10.59 9.04
CA GLU A 73 -1.24 11.55 10.12
C GLU A 73 -1.90 12.91 9.87
N ASP A 74 -2.19 13.24 8.62
CA ASP A 74 -2.95 14.45 8.25
C ASP A 74 -4.44 14.32 8.55
N GLU A 75 -4.89 13.13 8.96
CA GLU A 75 -6.30 12.82 9.23
C GLU A 75 -7.24 13.23 8.08
N PRO A 76 -6.92 12.81 6.84
CA PRO A 76 -7.73 13.26 5.70
C PRO A 76 -9.13 12.65 5.74
N ASP A 77 -10.09 13.40 5.20
CA ASP A 77 -11.44 12.89 4.96
C ASP A 77 -11.38 11.91 3.78
N PRO A 78 -11.76 10.63 3.95
CA PRO A 78 -11.71 9.66 2.86
C PRO A 78 -12.53 10.09 1.63
N ALA A 79 -13.58 10.88 1.82
CA ALA A 79 -14.40 11.39 0.71
C ALA A 79 -13.63 12.33 -0.23
N THR A 80 -12.48 12.86 0.19
CA THR A 80 -11.67 13.83 -0.60
C THR A 80 -10.54 13.16 -1.38
N ILE A 81 -10.31 11.87 -1.18
CA ILE A 81 -9.18 11.15 -1.75
C ILE A 81 -9.50 10.64 -3.15
N ASP A 82 -8.57 10.80 -4.08
CA ASP A 82 -8.73 10.37 -5.48
C ASP A 82 -7.89 9.14 -5.83
N LEU A 83 -6.86 8.84 -5.05
CA LEU A 83 -6.05 7.62 -5.15
C LEU A 83 -5.48 7.31 -3.77
N VAL A 84 -5.52 6.05 -3.37
CA VAL A 84 -4.85 5.59 -2.14
C VAL A 84 -3.80 4.55 -2.46
N VAL A 85 -2.57 4.78 -2.00
CA VAL A 85 -1.52 3.76 -1.97
C VAL A 85 -1.47 3.19 -0.56
N VAL A 86 -1.68 1.88 -0.45
CA VAL A 86 -1.92 1.20 0.83
C VAL A 86 -0.71 0.34 1.20
N PRO A 87 -0.15 0.50 2.41
CA PRO A 87 0.91 -0.37 2.90
C PRO A 87 0.34 -1.72 3.37
N GLY A 88 1.19 -2.71 3.46
CA GLY A 88 0.83 -3.99 4.05
C GLY A 88 2.08 -4.82 4.32
N VAL A 89 1.93 -5.80 5.20
CA VAL A 89 3.01 -6.75 5.51
C VAL A 89 3.16 -7.76 4.38
N ALA A 90 2.05 -8.17 3.78
CA ALA A 90 2.01 -9.07 2.62
C ALA A 90 0.72 -8.84 1.85
N PHE A 91 0.73 -9.23 0.58
CA PHE A 91 -0.43 -9.12 -0.32
C PHE A 91 -0.55 -10.39 -1.17
N THR A 92 -1.74 -10.60 -1.72
CA THR A 92 -1.94 -11.55 -2.81
C THR A 92 -2.18 -10.82 -4.13
N ALA A 93 -1.97 -11.50 -5.25
CA ALA A 93 -2.28 -10.93 -6.56
C ALA A 93 -3.77 -10.59 -6.72
N ALA A 94 -4.65 -11.28 -6.00
CA ALA A 94 -6.09 -11.01 -6.00
C ALA A 94 -6.46 -9.76 -5.19
N GLY A 95 -5.52 -9.14 -4.48
CA GLY A 95 -5.75 -7.91 -3.74
C GLY A 95 -5.98 -8.08 -2.24
N HIS A 96 -5.87 -9.28 -1.71
CA HIS A 96 -5.94 -9.50 -0.26
C HIS A 96 -4.70 -8.90 0.41
N ARG A 97 -4.88 -8.37 1.60
CA ARG A 97 -3.83 -7.63 2.31
C ARG A 97 -3.73 -8.11 3.76
N LEU A 98 -2.50 -8.32 4.20
CA LEU A 98 -2.18 -8.52 5.60
C LEU A 98 -1.66 -7.19 6.17
N GLY A 99 -2.47 -6.52 6.96
CA GLY A 99 -2.11 -5.23 7.58
C GLY A 99 -1.32 -5.40 8.86
N GLN A 100 -1.15 -4.28 9.58
CA GLN A 100 -0.34 -4.22 10.80
C GLN A 100 -1.09 -4.75 12.05
N GLY A 101 -2.40 -5.01 11.95
CA GLY A 101 -3.19 -5.59 13.03
C GLY A 101 -4.24 -4.66 13.64
N GLY A 102 -4.13 -3.34 13.43
CA GLY A 102 -5.06 -2.38 14.03
C GLY A 102 -6.36 -2.16 13.26
N GLY A 103 -6.43 -2.59 12.00
CA GLY A 103 -7.63 -2.44 11.16
C GLY A 103 -7.90 -1.01 10.70
N TRP A 104 -6.94 -0.10 10.86
CA TRP A 104 -7.14 1.31 10.50
C TRP A 104 -7.48 1.49 9.02
N TYR A 105 -6.70 0.84 8.12
CA TYR A 105 -6.94 0.95 6.68
C TYR A 105 -8.26 0.29 6.27
N ASP A 106 -8.61 -0.86 6.83
CA ASP A 106 -9.88 -1.51 6.50
C ASP A 106 -11.07 -0.60 6.86
N ARG A 107 -10.97 0.15 7.95
CA ARG A 107 -12.00 1.12 8.32
C ARG A 107 -11.96 2.36 7.42
N PHE A 108 -10.78 2.93 7.20
CA PHE A 108 -10.61 4.15 6.41
C PHE A 108 -11.11 3.94 4.97
N LEU A 109 -10.73 2.82 4.36
CA LEU A 109 -11.02 2.53 2.96
C LEU A 109 -12.51 2.39 2.67
N THR A 110 -13.33 2.05 3.67
CA THR A 110 -14.79 1.98 3.50
C THR A 110 -15.41 3.37 3.26
N GLY A 111 -14.73 4.44 3.63
CA GLY A 111 -15.21 5.81 3.43
C GLY A 111 -14.84 6.42 2.08
N LEU A 112 -14.08 5.73 1.25
CA LEU A 112 -13.73 6.21 -0.08
C LEU A 112 -14.96 6.27 -0.98
N ARG A 113 -14.98 7.24 -1.91
CA ARG A 113 -16.01 7.32 -2.94
C ARG A 113 -15.90 6.09 -3.87
N PRO A 114 -17.02 5.63 -4.45
CA PRO A 114 -16.98 4.55 -5.45
C PRO A 114 -16.04 4.91 -6.61
N GLY A 115 -15.25 3.94 -7.07
CA GLY A 115 -14.34 4.13 -8.19
C GLY A 115 -12.95 4.66 -7.84
N VAL A 116 -12.71 5.07 -6.59
CA VAL A 116 -11.36 5.47 -6.16
C VAL A 116 -10.47 4.23 -6.06
N ALA A 117 -9.33 4.26 -6.75
CA ALA A 117 -8.42 3.12 -6.78
C ALA A 117 -7.68 2.95 -5.44
N ARG A 118 -7.62 1.70 -4.98
CA ARG A 118 -6.86 1.26 -3.82
C ARG A 118 -5.72 0.39 -4.33
N ILE A 119 -4.50 0.90 -4.28
CA ILE A 119 -3.34 0.20 -4.80
C ILE A 119 -2.44 -0.21 -3.65
N GLY A 120 -2.28 -1.53 -3.46
CA GLY A 120 -1.32 -2.06 -2.51
C GLY A 120 0.06 -2.12 -3.14
N VAL A 121 1.10 -1.93 -2.34
CA VAL A 121 2.49 -2.03 -2.78
C VAL A 121 3.28 -2.89 -1.81
N CYS A 122 4.15 -3.73 -2.35
CA CYS A 122 5.09 -4.52 -1.56
C CYS A 122 6.28 -4.95 -2.42
N PHE A 123 7.37 -5.33 -1.78
CA PHE A 123 8.45 -6.00 -2.46
C PHE A 123 7.99 -7.39 -2.91
N ALA A 124 8.56 -7.90 -3.99
CA ALA A 124 8.12 -9.15 -4.64
C ALA A 124 8.01 -10.33 -3.68
N GLU A 125 8.93 -10.44 -2.71
CA GLU A 125 8.95 -11.54 -1.73
C GLU A 125 7.76 -11.48 -0.75
N CYS A 126 7.06 -10.36 -0.65
CA CYS A 126 5.87 -10.19 0.18
C CYS A 126 4.56 -10.35 -0.62
N LEU A 127 4.64 -10.66 -1.90
CA LEU A 127 3.50 -11.09 -2.69
C LEU A 127 3.37 -12.60 -2.54
N VAL A 128 2.30 -13.06 -1.92
CA VAL A 128 2.10 -14.46 -1.53
C VAL A 128 0.88 -15.05 -2.22
N ASP A 129 0.77 -16.39 -2.23
CA ASP A 129 -0.32 -17.08 -2.93
C ASP A 129 -1.66 -16.92 -2.23
N GLU A 130 -1.66 -16.95 -0.90
CA GLU A 130 -2.89 -16.83 -0.11
C GLU A 130 -2.62 -16.20 1.25
N LEU A 131 -3.64 -15.58 1.80
CA LEU A 131 -3.66 -14.97 3.13
C LEU A 131 -4.97 -15.30 3.83
N PRO A 132 -4.98 -15.43 5.17
CA PRO A 132 -6.24 -15.53 5.90
C PRO A 132 -7.01 -14.22 5.76
N THR A 133 -8.30 -14.32 5.48
CA THR A 133 -9.18 -13.16 5.26
C THR A 133 -10.37 -13.18 6.19
N GLU A 134 -10.94 -12.01 6.45
CA GLU A 134 -12.14 -11.81 7.23
C GLU A 134 -13.14 -10.97 6.42
N ALA A 135 -14.43 -11.03 6.79
CA ALA A 135 -15.48 -10.37 6.02
C ALA A 135 -15.31 -8.84 5.93
N HIS A 136 -14.67 -8.22 6.95
CA HIS A 136 -14.45 -6.77 6.98
C HIS A 136 -13.17 -6.32 6.27
N ASP A 137 -12.36 -7.25 5.78
CA ASP A 137 -11.12 -6.92 5.08
C ASP A 137 -11.45 -6.30 3.71
N VAL A 138 -10.84 -5.16 3.41
CA VAL A 138 -11.04 -4.47 2.13
C VAL A 138 -10.00 -4.99 1.13
N VAL A 139 -10.47 -5.39 -0.05
CA VAL A 139 -9.64 -5.91 -1.13
C VAL A 139 -9.06 -4.76 -1.95
N MET A 140 -7.78 -4.85 -2.29
CA MET A 140 -7.13 -3.86 -3.17
C MET A 140 -7.60 -4.06 -4.62
N ASP A 141 -7.66 -2.97 -5.38
CA ASP A 141 -7.96 -3.03 -6.81
C ASP A 141 -6.75 -3.53 -7.61
N LEU A 142 -5.55 -3.25 -7.11
CA LEU A 142 -4.30 -3.61 -7.76
C LEU A 142 -3.21 -3.75 -6.71
N VAL A 143 -2.27 -4.65 -6.95
CA VAL A 143 -1.06 -4.78 -6.12
C VAL A 143 0.15 -4.66 -7.04
N LEU A 144 1.04 -3.72 -6.74
CA LEU A 144 2.27 -3.49 -7.49
C LEU A 144 3.48 -3.95 -6.67
N THR A 145 4.41 -4.59 -7.36
CA THR A 145 5.69 -5.03 -6.79
C THR A 145 6.83 -4.55 -7.68
N ASP A 146 8.05 -4.88 -7.30
CA ASP A 146 9.25 -4.63 -8.11
C ASP A 146 9.63 -5.81 -9.01
N ALA A 147 8.84 -6.87 -9.00
CA ALA A 147 9.08 -8.04 -9.86
C ALA A 147 8.85 -7.76 -11.34
#